data_5c046e4824993b4c039ad6c7b478959b
#
_entry.id   5c046e4824993b4c039ad6c7b478959b
#
_cell.length_a   1.000
_cell.length_b   1.000
_cell.length_c   1.000
_cell.angle_alpha   90.00
_cell.angle_beta   90.00
_cell.angle_gamma   90.00
#
_symmetry.space_group_name_H-M   'P 1'
#
loop_
_entity.id
_entity.type
_entity.pdbx_description
1 polymer ?
#
loop_
_entity_poly.entity_id
_entity_poly.type
_entity_poly.pdbx_seq_one_letter_code
_entity_poly.pdbx_strand_id
1 'polypeptide(L)'
;KAGADVIISGAGLPVDLPRYVKEAAEEMGEECLRRPMLAPIVSSIKSASVICKMWDRKHKTAPDFVVVEGPCAGGHLGFSREELSEYEVDTQYVSKTYKREKYEAEIRGIIGVVKEFAGKYKKEIPVVTAGGIFDHEDVLRQLRLGADGVQVATRFVTTEECDADPAYKQAYLDAEENDIVIAKSPVGMPG
;
A
#
# COMPACT_ATOMS: atom_id res chain seq x y z
N LYS A 1 4.35 -5.93 21.36
CA LYS A 1 3.80 -6.08 22.73
C LYS A 1 2.25 -6.06 22.75
N ALA A 2 1.60 -5.45 21.74
CA ALA A 2 0.12 -5.39 21.64
C ALA A 2 -0.51 -6.64 21.01
N GLY A 3 0.26 -7.66 20.62
CA GLY A 3 -0.25 -8.89 20.03
C GLY A 3 -0.76 -8.76 18.59
N ALA A 4 -0.28 -7.75 17.83
CA ALA A 4 -0.67 -7.59 16.45
C ALA A 4 -0.23 -8.79 15.59
N ASP A 5 -1.12 -9.29 14.76
CA ASP A 5 -0.83 -10.40 13.83
C ASP A 5 -0.12 -9.94 12.57
N VAL A 6 -0.33 -8.70 12.18
CA VAL A 6 0.19 -8.08 10.95
C VAL A 6 0.63 -6.65 11.22
N ILE A 7 1.76 -6.26 10.65
CA ILE A 7 2.23 -4.87 10.62
C ILE A 7 2.39 -4.45 9.17
N ILE A 8 1.51 -3.55 8.72
CA ILE A 8 1.60 -2.89 7.42
C ILE A 8 2.25 -1.53 7.64
N SER A 9 3.33 -1.24 6.93
CA SER A 9 4.09 -0.01 7.12
C SER A 9 4.31 0.75 5.81
N GLY A 10 3.95 2.01 5.83
CA GLY A 10 4.05 2.97 4.71
C GLY A 10 4.61 4.32 5.16
N ALA A 11 4.34 5.37 4.37
CA ALA A 11 4.86 6.72 4.54
C ALA A 11 6.41 6.77 4.56
N GLY A 12 7.01 6.04 3.62
CA GLY A 12 8.44 5.82 3.46
C GLY A 12 8.78 4.33 3.45
N LEU A 13 10.00 3.99 3.05
CA LEU A 13 10.42 2.59 2.99
C LEU A 13 10.84 2.09 4.39
N PRO A 14 10.14 1.07 4.96
CA PRO A 14 10.41 0.59 6.32
C PRO A 14 11.62 -0.36 6.36
N VAL A 15 12.81 0.16 6.04
CA VAL A 15 14.04 -0.63 5.85
C VAL A 15 14.41 -1.44 7.09
N ASP A 16 14.22 -0.89 8.28
CA ASP A 16 14.64 -1.50 9.54
C ASP A 16 13.49 -2.18 10.31
N LEU A 17 12.28 -2.24 9.74
CA LEU A 17 11.12 -2.87 10.38
C LEU A 17 11.39 -4.32 10.85
N PRO A 18 12.05 -5.19 10.07
CA PRO A 18 12.36 -6.56 10.53
C PRO A 18 13.26 -6.59 11.75
N ARG A 19 14.19 -5.63 11.88
CA ARG A 19 15.07 -5.50 13.04
C ARG A 19 14.27 -5.13 14.29
N TYR A 20 13.43 -4.10 14.21
CA TYR A 20 12.61 -3.67 15.35
C TYR A 20 11.68 -4.78 15.86
N VAL A 21 11.08 -5.54 14.94
CA VAL A 21 10.21 -6.66 15.31
C VAL A 21 11.01 -7.77 15.97
N LYS A 22 12.22 -8.06 15.51
CA LYS A 22 13.11 -9.05 16.12
C LYS A 22 13.54 -8.62 17.52
N GLU A 23 14.00 -7.38 17.68
CA GLU A 23 14.38 -6.80 18.98
C GLU A 23 13.21 -6.86 19.98
N ALA A 24 12.01 -6.46 19.54
CA ALA A 24 10.82 -6.53 20.39
C ALA A 24 10.45 -7.97 20.80
N ALA A 25 10.62 -8.95 19.91
CA ALA A 25 10.38 -10.36 20.22
C ALA A 25 11.41 -10.90 21.21
N GLU A 26 12.67 -10.52 21.06
CA GLU A 26 13.75 -10.88 22.02
C GLU A 26 13.50 -10.29 23.42
N GLU A 27 13.03 -9.04 23.50
CA GLU A 27 12.65 -8.41 24.78
C GLU A 27 11.45 -9.08 25.45
N MET A 28 10.50 -9.61 24.67
CA MET A 28 9.33 -10.31 25.19
C MET A 28 9.64 -11.75 25.65
N GLY A 29 10.71 -12.34 25.13
CA GLY A 29 11.10 -13.71 25.47
C GLY A 29 9.97 -14.72 25.24
N GLU A 30 9.65 -15.52 26.25
CA GLU A 30 8.61 -16.55 26.20
C GLU A 30 7.19 -16.01 26.01
N GLU A 31 6.95 -14.72 26.28
CA GLU A 31 5.65 -14.06 26.02
C GLU A 31 5.41 -13.83 24.52
N CYS A 32 6.44 -13.91 23.67
CA CYS A 32 6.32 -13.77 22.23
C CYS A 32 5.81 -15.08 21.60
N LEU A 33 4.49 -15.27 21.61
CA LEU A 33 3.86 -16.47 21.06
C LEU A 33 4.03 -16.60 19.54
N ARG A 34 4.07 -15.49 18.82
CA ARG A 34 4.13 -15.44 17.36
C ARG A 34 4.72 -14.13 16.86
N ARG A 35 5.61 -14.21 15.85
CA ARG A 35 6.06 -13.03 15.11
C ARG A 35 4.92 -12.51 14.22
N PRO A 36 4.63 -11.21 14.22
CA PRO A 36 3.69 -10.63 13.27
C PRO A 36 4.19 -10.76 11.82
N MET A 37 3.27 -10.88 10.89
CA MET A 37 3.59 -10.74 9.47
C MET A 37 3.95 -9.29 9.16
N LEU A 38 4.93 -9.09 8.29
CA LEU A 38 5.45 -7.78 7.92
C LEU A 38 5.19 -7.48 6.46
N ALA A 39 4.49 -6.37 6.20
CA ALA A 39 4.17 -5.91 4.87
C ALA A 39 4.61 -4.46 4.65
N PRO A 40 5.56 -4.20 3.75
CA PRO A 40 5.83 -2.85 3.29
C PRO A 40 4.76 -2.38 2.31
N ILE A 41 4.45 -1.08 2.33
CA ILE A 41 3.72 -0.41 1.26
C ILE A 41 4.71 0.09 0.23
N VAL A 42 4.46 -0.20 -1.04
CA VAL A 42 5.26 0.25 -2.18
C VAL A 42 4.36 0.84 -3.26
N SER A 43 4.90 1.73 -4.08
CA SER A 43 4.13 2.40 -5.15
C SER A 43 4.76 2.24 -6.54
N SER A 44 5.99 1.70 -6.61
CA SER A 44 6.74 1.54 -7.87
C SER A 44 7.61 0.29 -7.87
N ILE A 45 8.01 -0.16 -9.06
CA ILE A 45 9.00 -1.24 -9.26
C ILE A 45 10.29 -0.90 -8.50
N LYS A 46 10.70 0.38 -8.55
CA LYS A 46 11.89 0.85 -7.85
C LYS A 46 11.76 0.69 -6.34
N SER A 47 10.66 1.13 -5.74
CA SER A 47 10.46 1.01 -4.29
C SER A 47 10.37 -0.45 -3.85
N ALA A 48 9.65 -1.30 -4.60
CA ALA A 48 9.58 -2.74 -4.34
C ALA A 48 10.96 -3.40 -4.40
N SER A 49 11.74 -3.08 -5.44
CA SER A 49 13.10 -3.62 -5.61
C SER A 49 14.04 -3.16 -4.48
N VAL A 50 13.96 -1.89 -4.08
CA VAL A 50 14.80 -1.34 -3.01
C VAL A 50 14.45 -2.03 -1.69
N ILE A 51 13.17 -2.08 -1.30
CA ILE A 51 12.81 -2.63 0.02
C ILE A 51 13.12 -4.12 0.12
N CYS A 52 12.81 -4.91 -0.91
CA CYS A 52 13.12 -6.33 -0.93
C CYS A 52 14.63 -6.59 -0.85
N LYS A 53 15.45 -5.84 -1.63
CA LYS A 53 16.92 -5.95 -1.57
C LYS A 53 17.48 -5.51 -0.22
N MET A 54 16.93 -4.49 0.41
CA MET A 54 17.40 -4.02 1.71
C MET A 54 17.08 -5.02 2.81
N TRP A 55 15.87 -5.59 2.82
CA TRP A 55 15.52 -6.63 3.78
C TRP A 55 16.36 -7.90 3.58
N ASP A 56 16.58 -8.30 2.33
CA ASP A 56 17.47 -9.43 2.01
C ASP A 56 18.90 -9.20 2.49
N ARG A 57 19.48 -8.05 2.20
CA ARG A 57 20.88 -7.77 2.53
C ARG A 57 21.11 -7.59 4.02
N LYS A 58 20.26 -6.77 4.68
CA LYS A 58 20.44 -6.38 6.08
C LYS A 58 19.87 -7.42 7.06
N HIS A 59 18.74 -8.00 6.74
CA HIS A 59 17.96 -8.81 7.69
C HIS A 59 17.82 -10.28 7.29
N LYS A 60 18.33 -10.66 6.11
CA LYS A 60 18.22 -12.03 5.58
C LYS A 60 16.78 -12.53 5.55
N THR A 61 15.86 -11.65 5.16
CA THR A 61 14.42 -11.93 5.10
C THR A 61 13.80 -11.26 3.87
N ALA A 62 12.55 -11.63 3.58
CA ALA A 62 11.70 -10.98 2.59
C ALA A 62 10.35 -10.65 3.23
N PRO A 63 9.55 -9.72 2.66
CA PRO A 63 8.20 -9.43 3.12
C PRO A 63 7.33 -10.69 3.25
N ASP A 64 6.38 -10.69 4.17
CA ASP A 64 5.39 -11.75 4.27
C ASP A 64 4.26 -11.56 3.25
N PHE A 65 3.95 -10.31 2.92
CA PHE A 65 3.21 -9.88 1.74
C PHE A 65 3.58 -8.43 1.41
N VAL A 66 3.10 -7.90 0.28
CA VAL A 66 3.37 -6.52 -0.14
C VAL A 66 2.06 -5.82 -0.46
N VAL A 67 1.90 -4.58 0.02
CA VAL A 67 0.79 -3.71 -0.39
C VAL A 67 1.30 -2.76 -1.47
N VAL A 68 0.61 -2.74 -2.62
CA VAL A 68 0.92 -1.84 -3.73
C VAL A 68 -0.11 -0.72 -3.74
N GLU A 69 0.31 0.47 -3.37
CA GLU A 69 -0.57 1.63 -3.29
C GLU A 69 -0.42 2.52 -4.52
N GLY A 70 -1.52 2.60 -5.28
CA GLY A 70 -1.58 3.33 -6.54
C GLY A 70 -1.77 4.84 -6.38
N PRO A 71 -1.68 5.59 -7.48
CA PRO A 71 -1.77 7.06 -7.48
C PRO A 71 -3.17 7.60 -7.15
N CYS A 72 -4.20 6.75 -7.13
CA CYS A 72 -5.56 7.08 -6.70
C CYS A 72 -5.85 6.65 -5.25
N ALA A 73 -4.83 6.37 -4.44
CA ALA A 73 -5.01 6.11 -3.01
C ALA A 73 -5.32 7.41 -2.26
N GLY A 74 -6.11 7.29 -1.20
CA GLY A 74 -6.33 8.39 -0.25
C GLY A 74 -5.21 8.47 0.77
N GLY A 75 -4.95 9.67 1.31
CA GLY A 75 -3.87 9.91 2.25
C GLY A 75 -2.52 10.17 1.56
N HIS A 76 -1.40 9.93 2.28
CA HIS A 76 -0.08 10.21 1.75
C HIS A 76 0.25 9.31 0.56
N LEU A 77 0.56 9.93 -0.56
CA LEU A 77 0.94 9.20 -1.78
C LEU A 77 2.45 8.93 -1.81
N GLY A 78 2.83 7.72 -2.22
CA GLY A 78 4.20 7.31 -2.45
C GLY A 78 4.80 7.81 -3.77
N PHE A 79 4.29 8.92 -4.31
CA PHE A 79 4.66 9.53 -5.58
C PHE A 79 5.03 10.99 -5.39
N SER A 80 6.00 11.49 -6.16
CA SER A 80 6.18 12.92 -6.35
C SER A 80 5.11 13.48 -7.32
N ARG A 81 4.98 14.81 -7.38
CA ARG A 81 4.06 15.43 -8.34
C ARG A 81 4.47 15.15 -9.79
N GLU A 82 5.77 15.06 -10.04
CA GLU A 82 6.33 14.72 -11.34
C GLU A 82 5.97 13.29 -11.74
N GLU A 83 6.13 12.33 -10.81
CA GLU A 83 5.73 10.94 -11.03
C GLU A 83 4.22 10.79 -11.26
N LEU A 84 3.38 11.55 -10.53
CA LEU A 84 1.94 11.57 -10.76
C LEU A 84 1.60 12.05 -12.18
N SER A 85 2.33 13.04 -12.69
CA SER A 85 2.13 13.52 -14.06
C SER A 85 2.46 12.48 -15.13
N GLU A 86 3.38 11.55 -14.87
CA GLU A 86 3.69 10.46 -15.79
C GLU A 86 2.50 9.51 -15.97
N TYR A 87 1.66 9.35 -14.95
CA TYR A 87 0.42 8.57 -15.00
C TYR A 87 -0.78 9.43 -15.46
N GLU A 88 -0.54 10.67 -15.86
CA GLU A 88 -1.57 11.64 -16.26
C GLU A 88 -2.62 11.87 -15.15
N VAL A 89 -2.20 11.81 -13.90
CA VAL A 89 -3.02 12.17 -12.76
C VAL A 89 -3.04 13.68 -12.63
N ASP A 90 -4.20 14.28 -12.92
CA ASP A 90 -4.41 15.70 -12.69
C ASP A 90 -4.52 15.95 -11.18
N THR A 91 -3.74 16.92 -10.68
CA THR A 91 -3.76 17.29 -9.27
C THR A 91 -5.05 18.00 -8.85
N GLN A 92 -5.88 18.43 -9.80
CA GLN A 92 -7.15 19.09 -9.56
C GLN A 92 -8.36 18.15 -9.83
N TYR A 93 -8.19 17.14 -10.71
CA TYR A 93 -9.26 16.24 -11.14
C TYR A 93 -8.71 14.82 -11.35
N VAL A 94 -8.32 14.17 -10.27
CA VAL A 94 -7.59 12.89 -10.28
C VAL A 94 -8.23 11.82 -11.16
N SER A 95 -9.56 11.73 -11.17
CA SER A 95 -10.27 10.67 -11.89
C SER A 95 -10.40 10.91 -13.40
N LYS A 96 -10.30 12.16 -13.87
CA LYS A 96 -10.61 12.52 -15.28
C LYS A 96 -9.47 12.22 -16.25
N THR A 97 -8.24 12.33 -15.81
CA THR A 97 -7.06 12.22 -16.66
C THR A 97 -6.21 11.00 -16.41
N TYR A 98 -6.45 10.30 -15.32
CA TYR A 98 -5.66 9.15 -14.93
C TYR A 98 -5.64 8.03 -15.98
N LYS A 99 -4.45 7.73 -16.48
CA LYS A 99 -4.20 6.63 -17.44
C LYS A 99 -3.89 5.34 -16.66
N ARG A 100 -4.94 4.66 -16.27
CA ARG A 100 -4.91 3.43 -15.48
C ARG A 100 -3.96 2.38 -16.08
N GLU A 101 -3.95 2.23 -17.40
CA GLU A 101 -3.14 1.25 -18.12
C GLU A 101 -1.63 1.46 -17.93
N LYS A 102 -1.19 2.72 -17.77
CA LYS A 102 0.21 3.02 -17.49
C LYS A 102 0.63 2.48 -16.12
N TYR A 103 -0.22 2.64 -15.11
CA TYR A 103 0.09 2.14 -13.78
C TYR A 103 -0.08 0.61 -13.66
N GLU A 104 -0.92 -0.01 -14.47
CA GLU A 104 -1.03 -1.47 -14.54
C GLU A 104 0.27 -2.15 -14.95
N ALA A 105 1.06 -1.52 -15.82
CA ALA A 105 2.39 -2.01 -16.17
C ALA A 105 3.35 -1.99 -14.96
N GLU A 106 3.25 -0.94 -14.13
CA GLU A 106 4.02 -0.83 -12.89
C GLU A 106 3.62 -1.93 -11.89
N ILE A 107 2.31 -2.18 -11.72
CA ILE A 107 1.81 -3.27 -10.86
C ILE A 107 2.38 -4.62 -11.30
N ARG A 108 2.34 -4.94 -12.61
CA ARG A 108 2.91 -6.19 -13.12
C ARG A 108 4.42 -6.30 -12.87
N GLY A 109 5.14 -5.18 -13.00
CA GLY A 109 6.56 -5.11 -12.69
C GLY A 109 6.86 -5.35 -11.21
N ILE A 110 6.06 -4.76 -10.30
CA ILE A 110 6.15 -4.98 -8.86
C ILE A 110 5.94 -6.47 -8.53
N ILE A 111 4.88 -7.06 -9.09
CA ILE A 111 4.60 -8.51 -8.94
C ILE A 111 5.79 -9.35 -9.39
N GLY A 112 6.43 -8.98 -10.52
CA GLY A 112 7.65 -9.64 -11.01
C GLY A 112 8.78 -9.60 -9.98
N VAL A 113 9.08 -8.42 -9.44
CA VAL A 113 10.11 -8.26 -8.38
C VAL A 113 9.77 -9.11 -7.16
N VAL A 114 8.52 -9.08 -6.68
CA VAL A 114 8.11 -9.86 -5.51
C VAL A 114 8.28 -11.36 -5.74
N LYS A 115 7.91 -11.86 -6.93
CA LYS A 115 8.09 -13.27 -7.31
C LYS A 115 9.55 -13.72 -7.33
N GLU A 116 10.49 -12.86 -7.71
CA GLU A 116 11.93 -13.18 -7.62
C GLU A 116 12.35 -13.48 -6.17
N PHE A 117 11.91 -12.65 -5.21
CA PHE A 117 12.21 -12.85 -3.81
C PHE A 117 11.42 -14.02 -3.19
N ALA A 118 10.18 -14.25 -3.63
CA ALA A 118 9.41 -15.43 -3.26
C ALA A 118 10.15 -16.71 -3.65
N GLY A 119 10.68 -16.79 -4.87
CA GLY A 119 11.52 -17.89 -5.34
C GLY A 119 12.81 -18.04 -4.54
N LYS A 120 13.51 -16.93 -4.25
CA LYS A 120 14.75 -16.94 -3.46
C LYS A 120 14.52 -17.48 -2.04
N TYR A 121 13.44 -17.06 -1.39
CA TYR A 121 13.12 -17.45 -0.01
C TYR A 121 12.25 -18.71 0.08
N LYS A 122 11.86 -19.29 -1.06
CA LYS A 122 10.98 -20.49 -1.15
C LYS A 122 9.71 -20.34 -0.32
N LYS A 123 9.10 -19.15 -0.39
CA LYS A 123 7.82 -18.85 0.29
C LYS A 123 6.90 -18.07 -0.64
N GLU A 124 5.61 -18.17 -0.42
CA GLU A 124 4.65 -17.26 -1.03
C GLU A 124 4.79 -15.86 -0.44
N ILE A 125 4.70 -14.84 -1.29
CA ILE A 125 4.67 -13.44 -0.91
C ILE A 125 3.49 -12.82 -1.67
N PRO A 126 2.28 -12.84 -1.10
CA PRO A 126 1.10 -12.26 -1.73
C PRO A 126 1.29 -10.76 -2.03
N VAL A 127 0.69 -10.32 -3.13
CA VAL A 127 0.64 -8.92 -3.52
C VAL A 127 -0.79 -8.42 -3.42
N VAL A 128 -1.01 -7.42 -2.57
CA VAL A 128 -2.30 -6.77 -2.35
C VAL A 128 -2.26 -5.38 -2.98
N THR A 129 -3.18 -5.05 -3.88
CA THR A 129 -3.26 -3.74 -4.51
C THR A 129 -4.24 -2.82 -3.79
N ALA A 130 -3.94 -1.53 -3.73
CA ALA A 130 -4.73 -0.50 -3.07
C ALA A 130 -4.81 0.77 -3.91
N GLY A 131 -5.83 1.58 -3.67
CA GLY A 131 -6.03 2.88 -4.31
C GLY A 131 -6.91 2.82 -5.56
N GLY A 132 -8.03 3.56 -5.54
CA GLY A 132 -8.97 3.64 -6.64
C GLY A 132 -9.73 2.35 -6.92
N ILE A 133 -9.87 1.47 -5.93
CA ILE A 133 -10.63 0.22 -6.02
C ILE A 133 -11.94 0.43 -5.27
N PHE A 134 -13.04 0.42 -5.98
CA PHE A 134 -14.34 0.77 -5.41
C PHE A 134 -15.41 -0.30 -5.61
N ASP A 135 -15.46 -0.93 -6.76
CA ASP A 135 -16.49 -1.90 -7.12
C ASP A 135 -15.94 -3.28 -7.51
N HIS A 136 -16.85 -4.16 -7.88
CA HIS A 136 -16.55 -5.54 -8.28
C HIS A 136 -15.60 -5.61 -9.50
N GLU A 137 -15.82 -4.75 -10.51
CA GLU A 137 -15.00 -4.73 -11.72
C GLU A 137 -13.58 -4.24 -11.43
N ASP A 138 -13.43 -3.28 -10.52
CA ASP A 138 -12.11 -2.84 -10.06
C ASP A 138 -11.37 -3.99 -9.37
N VAL A 139 -12.04 -4.74 -8.50
CA VAL A 139 -11.45 -5.94 -7.85
C VAL A 139 -11.01 -6.96 -8.88
N LEU A 140 -11.91 -7.34 -9.81
CA LEU A 140 -11.59 -8.31 -10.85
C LEU A 140 -10.43 -7.87 -11.74
N ARG A 141 -10.34 -6.58 -12.04
CA ARG A 141 -9.23 -6.00 -12.79
C ARG A 141 -7.90 -6.23 -12.08
N GLN A 142 -7.82 -5.96 -10.78
CA GLN A 142 -6.59 -6.18 -10.01
C GLN A 142 -6.19 -7.66 -9.97
N LEU A 143 -7.13 -8.56 -9.76
CA LEU A 143 -6.87 -10.00 -9.80
C LEU A 143 -6.39 -10.47 -11.18
N ARG A 144 -6.94 -9.93 -12.28
CA ARG A 144 -6.47 -10.21 -13.66
C ARG A 144 -5.05 -9.70 -13.93
N LEU A 145 -4.58 -8.67 -13.20
CA LEU A 145 -3.19 -8.21 -13.25
C LEU A 145 -2.22 -9.17 -12.56
N GLY A 146 -2.74 -10.06 -11.73
CA GLY A 146 -1.99 -11.04 -10.96
C GLY A 146 -1.81 -10.67 -9.48
N ALA A 147 -2.58 -9.70 -8.99
CA ALA A 147 -2.68 -9.44 -7.56
C ALA A 147 -3.40 -10.61 -6.85
N ASP A 148 -2.99 -10.89 -5.62
CA ASP A 148 -3.57 -11.95 -4.78
C ASP A 148 -4.75 -11.43 -3.94
N GLY A 149 -4.90 -10.11 -3.84
CA GLY A 149 -5.98 -9.46 -3.11
C GLY A 149 -6.00 -7.96 -3.33
N VAL A 150 -6.99 -7.31 -2.70
CA VAL A 150 -7.16 -5.86 -2.75
C VAL A 150 -7.38 -5.28 -1.36
N GLN A 151 -6.96 -4.02 -1.17
CA GLN A 151 -7.26 -3.21 -0.01
C GLN A 151 -8.24 -2.11 -0.42
N VAL A 152 -9.37 -2.03 0.28
CA VAL A 152 -10.44 -1.06 0.05
C VAL A 152 -10.70 -0.30 1.33
N ALA A 153 -10.79 1.02 1.26
CA ALA A 153 -11.01 1.88 2.43
C ALA A 153 -12.23 2.78 2.27
N THR A 154 -12.23 3.69 1.31
CA THR A 154 -13.25 4.76 1.16
C THR A 154 -14.67 4.24 1.17
N ARG A 155 -14.93 3.11 0.50
CA ARG A 155 -16.27 2.51 0.46
C ARG A 155 -16.80 2.10 1.84
N PHE A 156 -15.91 1.76 2.77
CA PHE A 156 -16.29 1.35 4.13
C PHE A 156 -16.43 2.51 5.10
N VAL A 157 -15.94 3.70 4.77
CA VAL A 157 -16.04 4.89 5.63
C VAL A 157 -17.49 5.26 5.91
N THR A 158 -18.37 5.13 4.92
CA THR A 158 -19.79 5.52 5.01
C THR A 158 -20.72 4.42 5.54
N THR A 159 -20.17 3.26 5.93
CA THR A 159 -20.96 2.14 6.46
C THR A 159 -21.34 2.37 7.92
N GLU A 160 -22.33 1.62 8.40
CA GLU A 160 -22.78 1.68 9.81
C GLU A 160 -21.69 1.16 10.76
N GLU A 161 -20.91 0.16 10.31
CA GLU A 161 -19.83 -0.48 11.08
C GLU A 161 -18.61 0.43 11.31
N CYS A 162 -18.44 1.47 10.49
CA CYS A 162 -17.37 2.44 10.68
C CYS A 162 -17.71 3.33 11.88
N ASP A 163 -16.83 3.41 12.86
CA ASP A 163 -16.98 4.19 14.08
C ASP A 163 -16.57 5.67 13.95
N ALA A 164 -16.31 6.13 12.71
CA ALA A 164 -16.01 7.53 12.44
C ALA A 164 -17.20 8.46 12.79
N ASP A 165 -16.88 9.70 13.17
CA ASP A 165 -17.87 10.72 13.45
C ASP A 165 -18.88 10.87 12.30
N PRO A 166 -20.19 11.01 12.57
CA PRO A 166 -21.20 11.17 11.53
C PRO A 166 -20.93 12.32 10.57
N ALA A 167 -20.38 13.44 11.05
CA ALA A 167 -20.02 14.57 10.18
C ALA A 167 -18.89 14.21 9.20
N TYR A 168 -17.94 13.37 9.64
CA TYR A 168 -16.88 12.86 8.76
C TYR A 168 -17.46 11.96 7.66
N LYS A 169 -18.37 11.04 8.02
CA LYS A 169 -19.06 10.20 7.03
C LYS A 169 -19.89 11.03 6.05
N GLN A 170 -20.59 12.05 6.55
CA GLN A 170 -21.40 12.95 5.73
C GLN A 170 -20.54 13.70 4.71
N ALA A 171 -19.35 14.15 5.09
CA ALA A 171 -18.42 14.78 4.15
C ALA A 171 -18.05 13.89 2.96
N TYR A 172 -17.94 12.57 3.17
CA TYR A 172 -17.73 11.62 2.06
C TYR A 172 -18.96 11.46 1.16
N LEU A 173 -20.16 11.55 1.73
CA LEU A 173 -21.42 11.43 0.97
C LEU A 173 -21.72 12.70 0.17
N ASP A 174 -21.34 13.85 0.70
CA ASP A 174 -21.57 15.17 0.07
C ASP A 174 -20.47 15.52 -0.95
N ALA A 175 -19.30 14.85 -0.89
CA ALA A 175 -18.17 15.14 -1.76
C ALA A 175 -18.49 14.83 -3.23
N GLU A 176 -18.22 15.80 -4.06
CA GLU A 176 -18.24 15.68 -5.51
C GLU A 176 -16.83 15.46 -6.07
N GLU A 177 -16.72 15.12 -7.34
CA GLU A 177 -15.44 14.87 -8.00
C GLU A 177 -14.45 16.05 -7.88
N ASN A 178 -14.97 17.28 -7.87
CA ASN A 178 -14.17 18.51 -7.74
C ASN A 178 -13.60 18.73 -6.34
N ASP A 179 -14.10 18.01 -5.34
CA ASP A 179 -13.63 18.09 -3.95
C ASP A 179 -12.42 17.16 -3.71
N ILE A 180 -12.15 16.26 -4.66
CA ILE A 180 -11.03 15.33 -4.57
C ILE A 180 -9.80 15.96 -5.23
N VAL A 181 -8.84 16.38 -4.41
CA VAL A 181 -7.64 17.09 -4.85
C VAL A 181 -6.38 16.45 -4.25
N ILE A 182 -5.24 16.59 -4.93
CA ILE A 182 -3.95 16.25 -4.37
C ILE A 182 -3.37 17.47 -3.66
N ALA A 183 -3.49 17.48 -2.35
CA ALA A 183 -2.95 18.51 -1.48
C ALA A 183 -1.48 18.25 -1.10
N LYS A 184 -0.83 19.22 -0.50
CA LYS A 184 0.44 19.03 0.19
C LYS A 184 0.13 18.76 1.66
N SER A 185 0.46 17.58 2.14
CA SER A 185 0.26 17.22 3.53
C SER A 185 1.15 18.02 4.49
N PRO A 186 0.85 18.08 5.79
CA PRO A 186 1.70 18.74 6.78
C PRO A 186 3.14 18.26 6.83
N VAL A 187 3.40 17.02 6.44
CA VAL A 187 4.77 16.45 6.34
C VAL A 187 5.41 16.65 4.98
N GLY A 188 4.75 17.39 4.06
CA GLY A 188 5.30 17.81 2.78
C GLY A 188 5.12 16.81 1.63
N MET A 189 4.50 15.66 1.86
CA MET A 189 4.17 14.68 0.83
C MET A 189 2.85 15.04 0.12
N PRO A 190 2.67 14.67 -1.17
CA PRO A 190 1.36 14.69 -1.80
C PRO A 190 0.39 13.74 -1.06
N GLY A 191 -0.90 14.13 -0.97
CA GLY A 191 -1.92 13.35 -0.31
C GLY A 191 -3.33 13.82 -0.63
#